data_26963381de96562fb60fb926ab47a64d
#
_entry.id   26963381de96562fb60fb926ab47a64d
#
_cell.length_a   1.000
_cell.length_b   1.000
_cell.length_c   1.000
_cell.angle_alpha   90.00
_cell.angle_beta   90.00
_cell.angle_gamma   90.00
#
_symmetry.space_group_name_H-M   'P 1'
#
loop_
_entity.id
_entity.type
_entity.pdbx_description
1 polymer ?
#
loop_
_entity_poly.entity_id
_entity_poly.type
_entity_poly.pdbx_seq_one_letter_code
_entity_poly.pdbx_strand_id
1 'polypeptide(L)'
;MIAEAFDENRVCIIEGEADAAIAFTEQPFDHILFTGSTAVGRHVMAAAAKNLTPVTLELGGKSPTIVSNHVPMKDAAERICFGKSMNAGQTCVAPDYILVPKAKEEEFVKAYIAAFSKMYPSLKNNDDYTAIVNDRQYQRLSSWIQDAKAKGAKLTEINPAKEDLSTGRKLAPVLVQGLKADMTIAEEEIFGPILPIISYDSMDEAIAYINDRPRPLALYYFGYDKAEQDYVLDNTHSGGVSVNDTLMHLAQEDMPFGGVGDSGMGHYHGKEGFITFSKAKAVHRKGRFSTGNLAYPPYDNSIRKMIYTFFIR
;
A
#
# COMPACT_ATOMS: atom_id res chain seq x y z
N MET A 1 26.91 1.17 9.38
CA MET A 1 25.93 0.61 10.35
C MET A 1 25.67 -0.89 10.13
N ILE A 2 25.03 -1.35 9.03
CA ILE A 2 24.76 -2.81 8.85
C ILE A 2 26.07 -3.60 8.78
N ALA A 3 27.01 -3.17 7.94
CA ALA A 3 28.35 -3.80 7.82
C ALA A 3 29.20 -3.74 9.10
N GLU A 4 28.86 -2.87 10.05
CA GLU A 4 29.52 -2.81 11.37
C GLU A 4 28.86 -3.72 12.39
N ALA A 5 27.55 -4.03 12.19
CA ALA A 5 26.76 -4.80 13.13
C ALA A 5 26.71 -6.30 12.83
N PHE A 6 26.97 -6.69 11.60
CA PHE A 6 26.86 -8.09 11.14
C PHE A 6 28.08 -8.54 10.36
N ASP A 7 28.47 -9.80 10.54
CA ASP A 7 29.46 -10.45 9.70
C ASP A 7 28.97 -10.56 8.25
N GLU A 8 29.83 -10.28 7.28
CA GLU A 8 29.51 -10.28 5.84
C GLU A 8 28.99 -11.64 5.35
N ASN A 9 29.44 -12.75 5.96
CA ASN A 9 28.95 -14.09 5.65
C ASN A 9 27.51 -14.36 6.15
N ARG A 10 26.91 -13.44 6.90
CA ARG A 10 25.51 -13.51 7.37
C ARG A 10 24.64 -12.43 6.74
N VAL A 11 25.17 -11.21 6.60
CA VAL A 11 24.47 -10.07 6.04
C VAL A 11 25.42 -9.32 5.13
N CYS A 12 25.19 -9.38 3.84
CA CYS A 12 25.96 -8.69 2.81
C CYS A 12 25.12 -7.54 2.21
N ILE A 13 25.76 -6.40 1.96
CA ILE A 13 25.14 -5.26 1.27
C ILE A 13 25.73 -5.20 -0.14
N ILE A 14 24.86 -5.18 -1.15
CA ILE A 14 25.23 -5.00 -2.56
C ILE A 14 24.67 -3.67 -3.01
N GLU A 15 25.54 -2.74 -3.34
CA GLU A 15 25.19 -1.41 -3.88
C GLU A 15 25.30 -1.43 -5.40
N GLY A 16 24.37 -0.74 -6.07
CA GLY A 16 24.40 -0.62 -7.52
C GLY A 16 23.13 0.02 -8.08
N GLU A 17 23.15 0.26 -9.37
CA GLU A 17 22.03 0.78 -10.15
C GLU A 17 21.11 -0.38 -10.64
N ALA A 18 20.25 -0.11 -11.61
CA ALA A 18 19.24 -1.06 -12.09
C ALA A 18 19.83 -2.37 -12.62
N ASP A 19 21.01 -2.36 -13.25
CA ASP A 19 21.71 -3.53 -13.77
C ASP A 19 22.16 -4.48 -12.64
N ALA A 20 22.68 -3.92 -11.56
CA ALA A 20 23.04 -4.70 -10.35
C ALA A 20 21.78 -5.31 -9.70
N ALA A 21 20.69 -4.55 -9.61
CA ALA A 21 19.43 -5.04 -9.08
C ALA A 21 18.84 -6.18 -9.94
N ILE A 22 18.92 -6.09 -11.27
CA ILE A 22 18.48 -7.15 -12.19
C ILE A 22 19.31 -8.40 -11.97
N ALA A 23 20.65 -8.28 -11.99
CA ALA A 23 21.55 -9.41 -11.76
C ALA A 23 21.34 -10.06 -10.38
N PHE A 24 21.04 -9.26 -9.36
CA PHE A 24 20.74 -9.74 -8.01
C PHE A 24 19.46 -10.58 -7.99
N THR A 25 18.37 -10.14 -8.62
CA THR A 25 17.09 -10.89 -8.62
C THR A 25 17.13 -12.20 -9.43
N GLU A 26 18.14 -12.39 -10.27
CA GLU A 26 18.37 -13.64 -11.02
C GLU A 26 19.14 -14.70 -10.22
N GLN A 27 19.64 -14.39 -9.02
CA GLN A 27 20.34 -15.36 -8.20
C GLN A 27 19.38 -16.37 -7.55
N PRO A 28 19.84 -17.61 -7.29
CA PRO A 28 19.01 -18.68 -6.73
C PRO A 28 18.85 -18.53 -5.21
N PHE A 29 18.19 -17.49 -4.77
CA PHE A 29 17.85 -17.26 -3.36
C PHE A 29 16.77 -18.22 -2.87
N ASP A 30 16.73 -18.48 -1.55
CA ASP A 30 15.65 -19.21 -0.90
C ASP A 30 14.36 -18.39 -0.81
N HIS A 31 14.46 -17.04 -0.81
CA HIS A 31 13.35 -16.09 -0.80
C HIS A 31 13.80 -14.70 -1.24
N ILE A 32 12.97 -13.96 -1.94
CA ILE A 32 13.19 -12.54 -2.27
C ILE A 32 12.07 -11.71 -1.66
N LEU A 33 12.44 -10.72 -0.83
CA LEU A 33 11.56 -9.61 -0.45
C LEU A 33 11.90 -8.41 -1.34
N PHE A 34 10.91 -7.86 -2.02
CA PHE A 34 11.06 -6.68 -2.86
C PHE A 34 10.05 -5.61 -2.47
N THR A 35 10.51 -4.37 -2.32
CA THR A 35 9.66 -3.20 -2.18
C THR A 35 9.91 -2.23 -3.33
N GLY A 36 8.85 -1.80 -4.02
CA GLY A 36 8.95 -0.88 -5.15
C GLY A 36 7.66 -0.76 -5.97
N SER A 37 7.76 -0.28 -7.22
CA SER A 37 6.59 -0.14 -8.07
C SER A 37 6.07 -1.49 -8.56
N THR A 38 4.75 -1.58 -8.82
CA THR A 38 4.09 -2.76 -9.38
C THR A 38 4.75 -3.25 -10.67
N ALA A 39 5.15 -2.33 -11.55
CA ALA A 39 5.84 -2.68 -12.80
C ALA A 39 7.17 -3.40 -12.54
N VAL A 40 7.99 -2.91 -11.61
CA VAL A 40 9.27 -3.55 -11.24
C VAL A 40 9.02 -4.85 -10.49
N GLY A 41 8.03 -4.92 -9.60
CA GLY A 41 7.66 -6.15 -8.89
C GLY A 41 7.32 -7.31 -9.83
N ARG A 42 6.65 -7.03 -10.94
CA ARG A 42 6.38 -8.04 -12.00
C ARG A 42 7.67 -8.57 -12.62
N HIS A 43 8.68 -7.71 -12.86
CA HIS A 43 9.99 -8.16 -13.36
C HIS A 43 10.73 -8.99 -12.33
N VAL A 44 10.73 -8.60 -11.06
CA VAL A 44 11.35 -9.37 -9.97
C VAL A 44 10.73 -10.76 -9.86
N MET A 45 9.39 -10.85 -9.87
CA MET A 45 8.68 -12.12 -9.83
C MET A 45 9.03 -13.01 -11.05
N ALA A 46 9.10 -12.45 -12.25
CA ALA A 46 9.46 -13.16 -13.46
C ALA A 46 10.91 -13.68 -13.42
N ALA A 47 11.85 -12.90 -12.87
CA ALA A 47 13.24 -13.32 -12.67
C ALA A 47 13.36 -14.47 -11.65
N ALA A 48 12.71 -14.32 -10.48
CA ALA A 48 12.68 -15.31 -9.41
C ALA A 48 12.09 -16.65 -9.85
N ALA A 49 11.11 -16.63 -10.76
CA ALA A 49 10.47 -17.84 -11.29
C ALA A 49 11.45 -18.79 -12.00
N LYS A 50 12.54 -18.28 -12.58
CA LYS A 50 13.58 -19.09 -13.23
C LYS A 50 14.25 -20.08 -12.25
N ASN A 51 14.35 -19.69 -10.98
CA ASN A 51 14.97 -20.47 -9.90
C ASN A 51 13.94 -21.08 -8.95
N LEU A 52 12.62 -20.92 -9.22
CA LEU A 52 11.54 -21.28 -8.30
C LEU A 52 11.65 -20.59 -6.93
N THR A 53 12.28 -19.40 -6.89
CA THR A 53 12.46 -18.61 -5.68
C THR A 53 11.12 -18.00 -5.27
N PRO A 54 10.61 -18.25 -4.06
CA PRO A 54 9.44 -17.55 -3.53
C PRO A 54 9.69 -16.06 -3.40
N VAL A 55 8.65 -15.25 -3.61
CA VAL A 55 8.74 -13.79 -3.49
C VAL A 55 7.70 -13.24 -2.50
N THR A 56 8.11 -12.24 -1.74
CA THR A 56 7.22 -11.30 -1.04
C THR A 56 7.36 -9.96 -1.73
N LEU A 57 6.26 -9.41 -2.22
CA LEU A 57 6.24 -8.18 -2.98
C LEU A 57 5.44 -7.11 -2.22
N GLU A 58 6.13 -6.05 -1.80
CA GLU A 58 5.56 -4.87 -1.20
C GLU A 58 5.52 -3.75 -2.24
N LEU A 59 4.37 -3.59 -2.85
CA LEU A 59 4.18 -2.67 -3.96
C LEU A 59 3.37 -1.46 -3.50
N GLY A 60 2.95 -0.63 -4.42
CA GLY A 60 2.17 0.56 -4.11
C GLY A 60 0.70 0.41 -4.46
N GLY A 61 0.18 1.46 -5.04
CA GLY A 61 -1.19 1.55 -5.52
C GLY A 61 -1.85 2.85 -5.11
N LYS A 62 -3.09 3.05 -5.57
CA LYS A 62 -3.86 4.24 -5.26
C LYS A 62 -4.68 4.02 -4.00
N SER A 63 -4.08 4.31 -2.83
CA SER A 63 -4.72 4.14 -1.52
C SER A 63 -5.89 5.11 -1.32
N PRO A 64 -7.15 4.63 -1.31
CA PRO A 64 -8.34 5.45 -1.14
C PRO A 64 -8.51 5.90 0.30
N THR A 65 -9.11 7.07 0.47
CA THR A 65 -9.65 7.51 1.75
C THR A 65 -11.11 7.86 1.60
N ILE A 66 -11.99 7.19 2.34
CA ILE A 66 -13.43 7.49 2.40
C ILE A 66 -13.70 8.34 3.64
N VAL A 67 -14.38 9.46 3.46
CA VAL A 67 -14.84 10.33 4.54
C VAL A 67 -16.36 10.24 4.65
N SER A 68 -16.87 9.69 5.75
CA SER A 68 -18.33 9.59 6.01
C SER A 68 -19.00 10.95 6.13
N ASN A 69 -20.29 10.99 5.81
CA ASN A 69 -21.10 12.21 5.97
C ASN A 69 -21.24 12.68 7.43
N HIS A 70 -21.03 11.78 8.38
CA HIS A 70 -21.26 12.02 9.81
C HIS A 70 -19.99 12.32 10.61
N VAL A 71 -18.81 12.31 9.98
CA VAL A 71 -17.56 12.67 10.65
C VAL A 71 -17.35 14.17 10.62
N PRO A 72 -16.81 14.80 11.68
CA PRO A 72 -16.38 16.19 11.65
C PRO A 72 -15.26 16.38 10.62
N MET A 73 -15.50 17.19 9.57
CA MET A 73 -14.54 17.38 8.47
C MET A 73 -13.18 17.88 8.94
N LYS A 74 -13.15 18.70 10.01
CA LYS A 74 -11.89 19.17 10.61
C LYS A 74 -11.02 18.02 11.11
N ASP A 75 -11.61 17.04 11.80
CA ASP A 75 -10.86 15.92 12.40
C ASP A 75 -10.34 14.97 11.32
N ALA A 76 -11.19 14.66 10.33
CA ALA A 76 -10.79 13.88 9.19
C ALA A 76 -9.67 14.57 8.38
N ALA A 77 -9.86 15.84 8.05
CA ALA A 77 -8.90 16.62 7.28
C ALA A 77 -7.54 16.76 7.98
N GLU A 78 -7.49 16.94 9.30
CA GLU A 78 -6.23 17.04 10.05
C GLU A 78 -5.43 15.74 9.98
N ARG A 79 -6.06 14.58 10.19
CA ARG A 79 -5.41 13.26 10.13
C ARG A 79 -5.02 12.86 8.71
N ILE A 80 -5.88 13.13 7.74
CA ILE A 80 -5.58 12.90 6.31
C ILE A 80 -4.44 13.81 5.85
N CYS A 81 -4.44 15.07 6.26
CA CYS A 81 -3.36 16.02 5.98
C CYS A 81 -2.01 15.51 6.51
N PHE A 82 -1.97 15.04 7.75
CA PHE A 82 -0.76 14.42 8.33
C PHE A 82 -0.29 13.26 7.46
N GLY A 83 -1.15 12.28 7.16
CA GLY A 83 -0.77 11.09 6.39
C GLY A 83 -0.35 11.39 4.95
N LYS A 84 -0.97 12.40 4.32
CA LYS A 84 -0.59 12.82 2.97
C LYS A 84 0.68 13.67 2.95
N SER A 85 0.94 14.45 3.99
CA SER A 85 2.08 15.38 4.03
C SER A 85 3.35 14.73 4.57
N MET A 86 3.24 13.64 5.32
CA MET A 86 4.39 12.87 5.77
C MET A 86 5.24 12.46 4.57
N ASN A 87 6.53 12.78 4.60
CA ASN A 87 7.47 12.60 3.49
C ASN A 87 6.96 13.18 2.15
N ALA A 88 6.18 14.29 2.20
CA ALA A 88 5.54 14.91 1.04
C ALA A 88 4.70 13.91 0.20
N GLY A 89 4.04 12.94 0.84
CA GLY A 89 3.23 11.91 0.18
C GLY A 89 4.02 10.82 -0.56
N GLN A 90 5.32 10.77 -0.39
CA GLN A 90 6.20 9.75 -0.98
C GLN A 90 6.28 8.51 -0.10
N THR A 91 5.12 7.88 0.11
CA THR A 91 4.93 6.69 0.95
C THR A 91 3.89 5.78 0.29
N CYS A 92 4.17 4.47 0.23
CA CYS A 92 3.31 3.48 -0.44
C CYS A 92 1.88 3.40 0.13
N VAL A 93 1.69 3.81 1.38
CA VAL A 93 0.40 3.89 2.06
C VAL A 93 -0.13 5.33 2.22
N ALA A 94 0.52 6.35 1.63
CA ALA A 94 -0.03 7.70 1.69
C ALA A 94 -1.43 7.75 1.04
N PRO A 95 -2.40 8.48 1.61
CA PRO A 95 -3.67 8.74 0.94
C PRO A 95 -3.43 9.23 -0.49
N ASP A 96 -3.86 8.46 -1.48
CA ASP A 96 -3.64 8.81 -2.89
C ASP A 96 -4.78 9.69 -3.43
N TYR A 97 -6.02 9.37 -3.08
CA TYR A 97 -7.20 10.18 -3.37
C TYR A 97 -8.23 10.10 -2.24
N ILE A 98 -9.12 11.09 -2.20
CA ILE A 98 -10.14 11.21 -1.16
C ILE A 98 -11.53 11.13 -1.80
N LEU A 99 -12.41 10.32 -1.21
CA LEU A 99 -13.83 10.26 -1.49
C LEU A 99 -14.58 10.99 -0.36
N VAL A 100 -15.29 12.06 -0.70
CA VAL A 100 -16.05 12.88 0.26
C VAL A 100 -17.51 13.02 -0.17
N PRO A 101 -18.47 13.13 0.77
CA PRO A 101 -19.84 13.45 0.41
C PRO A 101 -19.89 14.78 -0.35
N LYS A 102 -20.62 14.82 -1.46
CA LYS A 102 -20.70 15.98 -2.36
C LYS A 102 -21.06 17.29 -1.63
N ALA A 103 -21.97 17.23 -0.68
CA ALA A 103 -22.35 18.38 0.14
C ALA A 103 -21.23 18.87 1.09
N LYS A 104 -20.18 18.06 1.32
CA LYS A 104 -19.09 18.33 2.26
C LYS A 104 -17.74 18.63 1.58
N GLU A 105 -17.66 18.58 0.27
CA GLU A 105 -16.40 18.74 -0.48
C GLU A 105 -15.70 20.07 -0.16
N GLU A 106 -16.40 21.18 -0.26
CA GLU A 106 -15.80 22.51 0.02
C GLU A 106 -15.46 22.70 1.51
N GLU A 107 -16.22 22.08 2.42
CA GLU A 107 -15.90 22.08 3.86
C GLU A 107 -14.59 21.32 4.11
N PHE A 108 -14.43 20.15 3.48
CA PHE A 108 -13.21 19.35 3.56
C PHE A 108 -11.99 20.09 2.99
N VAL A 109 -12.12 20.71 1.81
CA VAL A 109 -11.04 21.51 1.18
C VAL A 109 -10.56 22.60 2.13
N LYS A 110 -11.49 23.38 2.71
CA LYS A 110 -11.15 24.46 3.66
C LYS A 110 -10.47 23.91 4.91
N ALA A 111 -10.98 22.81 5.46
CA ALA A 111 -10.42 22.18 6.64
C ALA A 111 -9.01 21.64 6.38
N TYR A 112 -8.79 21.03 5.21
CA TYR A 112 -7.47 20.52 4.81
C TYR A 112 -6.44 21.63 4.64
N ILE A 113 -6.81 22.74 3.96
CA ILE A 113 -5.92 23.91 3.80
C ILE A 113 -5.55 24.49 5.16
N ALA A 114 -6.52 24.61 6.09
CA ALA A 114 -6.27 25.12 7.43
C ALA A 114 -5.33 24.18 8.23
N ALA A 115 -5.55 22.86 8.15
CA ALA A 115 -4.72 21.87 8.80
C ALA A 115 -3.28 21.90 8.27
N PHE A 116 -3.11 21.91 6.94
CA PHE A 116 -1.81 21.99 6.32
C PHE A 116 -1.06 23.27 6.70
N SER A 117 -1.73 24.42 6.62
CA SER A 117 -1.12 25.72 6.95
C SER A 117 -0.70 25.83 8.41
N LYS A 118 -1.41 25.12 9.31
CA LYS A 118 -1.04 25.02 10.73
C LYS A 118 0.18 24.14 10.92
N MET A 119 0.26 22.97 10.22
CA MET A 119 1.37 22.02 10.34
C MET A 119 2.64 22.55 9.67
N TYR A 120 2.49 23.20 8.51
CA TYR A 120 3.59 23.66 7.67
C TYR A 120 3.40 25.14 7.30
N PRO A 121 3.67 26.08 8.21
CA PRO A 121 3.47 27.52 7.94
C PRO A 121 4.42 28.08 6.86
N SER A 122 5.52 27.40 6.58
CA SER A 122 6.46 27.67 5.49
C SER A 122 6.90 26.34 4.86
N LEU A 123 7.45 26.38 3.66
CA LEU A 123 7.91 25.19 2.93
C LEU A 123 9.38 25.23 2.57
N LYS A 124 9.89 26.36 2.05
CA LYS A 124 11.20 26.45 1.41
C LYS A 124 12.35 26.08 2.33
N ASN A 125 12.40 26.68 3.51
CA ASN A 125 13.44 26.47 4.52
C ASN A 125 12.87 25.78 5.77
N ASN A 126 11.97 24.83 5.58
CA ASN A 126 11.35 24.08 6.64
C ASN A 126 11.82 22.63 6.61
N ASP A 127 12.55 22.20 7.63
CA ASP A 127 13.11 20.84 7.73
C ASP A 127 12.02 19.79 7.98
N ASP A 128 10.84 20.17 8.48
CA ASP A 128 9.70 19.27 8.66
C ASP A 128 8.99 18.92 7.35
N TYR A 129 9.21 19.69 6.26
CA TYR A 129 8.60 19.44 4.96
C TYR A 129 9.62 18.91 3.95
N THR A 130 9.46 17.65 3.57
CA THR A 130 10.41 16.92 2.72
C THR A 130 10.38 17.38 1.26
N ALA A 131 11.54 17.40 0.61
CA ALA A 131 11.66 17.59 -0.84
C ALA A 131 11.31 16.31 -1.61
N ILE A 132 10.95 16.44 -2.88
CA ILE A 132 10.79 15.28 -3.79
C ILE A 132 12.17 14.64 -4.01
N VAL A 133 12.21 13.31 -4.00
CA VAL A 133 13.43 12.49 -3.89
C VAL A 133 14.49 12.80 -4.96
N ASN A 134 14.07 13.05 -6.21
CA ASN A 134 14.96 13.40 -7.32
C ASN A 134 14.24 14.24 -8.38
N ASP A 135 15.01 14.77 -9.33
CA ASP A 135 14.51 15.66 -10.38
C ASP A 135 13.51 14.95 -11.32
N ARG A 136 13.74 13.67 -11.62
CA ARG A 136 12.81 12.88 -12.46
C ARG A 136 11.42 12.81 -11.83
N GLN A 137 11.32 12.54 -10.52
CA GLN A 137 10.05 12.48 -9.82
C GLN A 137 9.41 13.86 -9.66
N TYR A 138 10.20 14.89 -9.44
CA TYR A 138 9.72 16.26 -9.41
C TYR A 138 9.09 16.67 -10.75
N GLN A 139 9.78 16.39 -11.86
CA GLN A 139 9.27 16.68 -13.22
C GLN A 139 8.02 15.85 -13.54
N ARG A 140 7.97 14.57 -13.13
CA ARG A 140 6.79 13.71 -13.28
C ARG A 140 5.58 14.33 -12.59
N LEU A 141 5.68 14.69 -11.32
CA LEU A 141 4.59 15.30 -10.56
C LEU A 141 4.18 16.65 -11.14
N SER A 142 5.15 17.49 -11.53
CA SER A 142 4.88 18.78 -12.17
C SER A 142 4.13 18.62 -13.50
N SER A 143 4.51 17.65 -14.32
CA SER A 143 3.81 17.36 -15.59
C SER A 143 2.39 16.88 -15.37
N TRP A 144 2.13 16.09 -14.31
CA TRP A 144 0.79 15.62 -13.98
C TRP A 144 -0.13 16.73 -13.45
N ILE A 145 0.42 17.70 -12.72
CA ILE A 145 -0.31 18.92 -12.35
C ILE A 145 -0.72 19.69 -13.61
N GLN A 146 0.17 19.83 -14.58
CA GLN A 146 -0.13 20.52 -15.85
C GLN A 146 -1.15 19.74 -16.68
N ASP A 147 -1.07 18.41 -16.76
CA ASP A 147 -2.05 17.55 -17.41
C ASP A 147 -3.45 17.76 -16.81
N ALA A 148 -3.57 17.69 -15.48
CA ALA A 148 -4.85 17.91 -14.80
C ALA A 148 -5.41 19.30 -15.07
N LYS A 149 -4.56 20.34 -15.05
CA LYS A 149 -4.96 21.72 -15.36
C LYS A 149 -5.46 21.86 -16.80
N ALA A 150 -4.72 21.31 -17.76
CA ALA A 150 -5.07 21.36 -19.18
C ALA A 150 -6.40 20.66 -19.48
N LYS A 151 -6.71 19.58 -18.72
CA LYS A 151 -7.97 18.83 -18.82
C LYS A 151 -9.13 19.44 -18.01
N GLY A 152 -8.89 20.60 -17.36
CA GLY A 152 -9.91 21.41 -16.72
C GLY A 152 -10.20 21.08 -15.25
N ALA A 153 -9.28 20.42 -14.54
CA ALA A 153 -9.38 20.27 -13.10
C ALA A 153 -9.24 21.64 -12.39
N LYS A 154 -9.95 21.80 -11.28
CA LYS A 154 -9.75 22.93 -10.36
C LYS A 154 -8.58 22.58 -9.43
N LEU A 155 -7.50 23.33 -9.54
CA LEU A 155 -6.29 23.15 -8.74
C LEU A 155 -6.22 24.17 -7.61
N THR A 156 -5.95 23.72 -6.40
CA THR A 156 -5.71 24.58 -5.24
C THR A 156 -4.33 24.25 -4.67
N GLU A 157 -3.34 25.09 -4.97
CA GLU A 157 -2.01 25.00 -4.38
C GLU A 157 -2.03 25.54 -2.94
N ILE A 158 -1.36 24.86 -2.02
CA ILE A 158 -1.26 25.26 -0.61
C ILE A 158 0.17 25.68 -0.31
N ASN A 159 0.41 26.98 -0.37
CA ASN A 159 1.69 27.61 -0.06
C ASN A 159 1.44 28.78 0.92
N PRO A 160 1.40 28.50 2.23
CA PRO A 160 0.92 29.47 3.22
C PRO A 160 1.74 30.76 3.25
N ALA A 161 3.05 30.64 3.14
CA ALA A 161 3.97 31.81 3.14
C ALA A 161 4.20 32.43 1.74
N LYS A 162 3.54 31.88 0.69
CA LYS A 162 3.68 32.33 -0.70
C LYS A 162 5.14 32.39 -1.16
N GLU A 163 5.90 31.36 -0.80
CA GLU A 163 7.32 31.25 -1.08
C GLU A 163 7.57 30.88 -2.56
N ASP A 164 8.67 31.37 -3.09
CA ASP A 164 9.19 30.88 -4.38
C ASP A 164 9.86 29.52 -4.20
N LEU A 165 9.22 28.47 -4.69
CA LEU A 165 9.69 27.09 -4.67
C LEU A 165 10.30 26.63 -6.01
N SER A 166 10.59 27.56 -6.92
CA SER A 166 11.17 27.27 -8.24
C SER A 166 12.59 26.69 -8.17
N THR A 167 13.27 26.88 -7.05
CA THR A 167 14.60 26.33 -6.79
C THR A 167 14.53 25.19 -5.78
N GLY A 168 15.24 24.10 -6.06
CA GLY A 168 15.17 22.88 -5.26
C GLY A 168 14.04 21.96 -5.71
N ARG A 169 13.66 21.02 -4.88
CA ARG A 169 12.63 20.02 -5.21
C ARG A 169 11.46 20.00 -4.21
N LYS A 170 11.27 21.06 -3.45
CA LYS A 170 10.06 21.19 -2.63
C LYS A 170 8.86 21.55 -3.52
N LEU A 171 7.83 20.75 -3.44
CA LEU A 171 6.61 20.93 -4.21
C LEU A 171 5.45 21.24 -3.24
N ALA A 172 4.83 22.39 -3.38
CA ALA A 172 3.66 22.72 -2.58
C ALA A 172 2.52 21.71 -2.81
N PRO A 173 1.76 21.31 -1.78
CA PRO A 173 0.63 20.43 -1.98
C PRO A 173 -0.42 21.04 -2.91
N VAL A 174 -1.00 20.18 -3.76
CA VAL A 174 -2.06 20.57 -4.70
C VAL A 174 -3.29 19.70 -4.48
N LEU A 175 -4.39 20.32 -4.08
CA LEU A 175 -5.70 19.68 -4.09
C LEU A 175 -6.28 19.77 -5.50
N VAL A 176 -6.85 18.66 -5.98
CA VAL A 176 -7.40 18.55 -7.33
C VAL A 176 -8.87 18.18 -7.25
N GLN A 177 -9.74 19.10 -7.64
CA GLN A 177 -11.20 18.92 -7.74
C GLN A 177 -11.61 18.76 -9.21
N GLY A 178 -12.70 18.03 -9.47
CA GLY A 178 -13.16 17.79 -10.82
C GLY A 178 -12.26 16.83 -11.60
N LEU A 179 -11.78 15.78 -10.94
CA LEU A 179 -10.98 14.71 -11.54
C LEU A 179 -11.75 14.03 -12.68
N LYS A 180 -11.09 13.81 -13.81
CA LYS A 180 -11.62 13.03 -14.93
C LYS A 180 -10.78 11.79 -15.16
N ALA A 181 -11.39 10.75 -15.71
CA ALA A 181 -10.73 9.46 -15.93
C ALA A 181 -9.54 9.52 -16.89
N ASP A 182 -9.51 10.47 -17.80
CA ASP A 182 -8.42 10.68 -18.76
C ASP A 182 -7.21 11.47 -18.19
N MET A 183 -7.26 11.90 -16.93
CA MET A 183 -6.13 12.54 -16.26
C MET A 183 -5.16 11.50 -15.73
N THR A 184 -3.87 11.68 -15.96
CA THR A 184 -2.83 10.73 -15.50
C THR A 184 -2.89 10.47 -13.99
N ILE A 185 -3.21 11.49 -13.19
CA ILE A 185 -3.36 11.36 -11.73
C ILE A 185 -4.58 10.53 -11.31
N ALA A 186 -5.52 10.22 -12.22
CA ALA A 186 -6.66 9.35 -11.94
C ALA A 186 -6.28 7.87 -11.99
N GLU A 187 -5.31 7.50 -12.82
CA GLU A 187 -4.92 6.12 -13.08
C GLU A 187 -3.65 5.71 -12.32
N GLU A 188 -2.62 6.56 -12.33
CA GLU A 188 -1.30 6.25 -11.79
C GLU A 188 -1.18 6.61 -10.30
N GLU A 189 -0.40 5.82 -9.56
CA GLU A 189 -0.02 6.13 -8.17
C GLU A 189 0.76 7.46 -8.12
N ILE A 190 0.27 8.38 -7.28
CA ILE A 190 0.84 9.73 -7.25
C ILE A 190 2.23 9.76 -6.61
N PHE A 191 2.39 9.14 -5.45
CA PHE A 191 3.64 9.12 -4.69
C PHE A 191 4.27 10.53 -4.57
N GLY A 192 3.44 11.46 -4.08
CA GLY A 192 3.76 12.90 -4.02
C GLY A 192 2.63 13.73 -3.41
N PRO A 193 2.83 15.07 -3.26
CA PRO A 193 1.91 15.94 -2.53
C PRO A 193 0.72 16.45 -3.39
N ILE A 194 0.19 15.63 -4.27
CA ILE A 194 -1.02 15.92 -5.06
C ILE A 194 -2.16 15.08 -4.48
N LEU A 195 -3.31 15.68 -4.24
CA LEU A 195 -4.45 15.02 -3.62
C LEU A 195 -5.74 15.26 -4.40
N PRO A 196 -6.17 14.31 -5.24
CA PRO A 196 -7.48 14.32 -5.86
C PRO A 196 -8.59 14.21 -4.81
N ILE A 197 -9.62 15.03 -4.97
CA ILE A 197 -10.83 15.01 -4.15
C ILE A 197 -11.99 14.68 -5.09
N ILE A 198 -12.70 13.62 -4.77
CA ILE A 198 -13.79 13.03 -5.55
C ILE A 198 -15.04 13.08 -4.71
N SER A 199 -16.08 13.70 -5.21
CA SER A 199 -17.37 13.73 -4.53
C SER A 199 -18.15 12.46 -4.80
N TYR A 200 -18.90 11.99 -3.81
CA TYR A 200 -19.86 10.91 -3.97
C TYR A 200 -21.23 11.30 -3.40
N ASP A 201 -22.31 10.71 -3.93
CA ASP A 201 -23.68 10.92 -3.47
C ASP A 201 -24.13 9.78 -2.51
N SER A 202 -23.56 8.58 -2.62
CA SER A 202 -23.85 7.45 -1.71
C SER A 202 -22.58 6.65 -1.38
N MET A 203 -22.60 5.91 -0.26
CA MET A 203 -21.50 5.03 0.12
C MET A 203 -21.27 3.93 -0.93
N ASP A 204 -22.33 3.42 -1.55
CA ASP A 204 -22.22 2.43 -2.64
C ASP A 204 -21.46 2.96 -3.85
N GLU A 205 -21.65 4.23 -4.20
CA GLU A 205 -20.87 4.89 -5.26
C GLU A 205 -19.38 4.98 -4.90
N ALA A 206 -19.07 5.34 -3.66
CA ALA A 206 -17.69 5.39 -3.18
C ALA A 206 -17.03 4.00 -3.19
N ILE A 207 -17.74 2.97 -2.75
CA ILE A 207 -17.28 1.57 -2.77
C ILE A 207 -17.10 1.08 -4.21
N ALA A 208 -18.06 1.34 -5.10
CA ALA A 208 -17.96 0.98 -6.51
C ALA A 208 -16.75 1.63 -7.17
N TYR A 209 -16.51 2.93 -6.90
CA TYR A 209 -15.34 3.64 -7.42
C TYR A 209 -14.01 2.98 -7.02
N ILE A 210 -13.92 2.46 -5.80
CA ILE A 210 -12.73 1.73 -5.31
C ILE A 210 -12.62 0.38 -5.99
N ASN A 211 -13.72 -0.39 -6.06
CA ASN A 211 -13.71 -1.76 -6.56
C ASN A 211 -13.49 -1.86 -8.09
N ASP A 212 -13.76 -0.80 -8.83
CA ASP A 212 -13.45 -0.68 -10.27
C ASP A 212 -11.95 -0.50 -10.55
N ARG A 213 -11.11 -0.42 -9.50
CA ARG A 213 -9.67 -0.17 -9.59
C ARG A 213 -8.86 -1.34 -9.03
N PRO A 214 -7.57 -1.44 -9.39
CA PRO A 214 -6.67 -2.40 -8.76
C PRO A 214 -6.67 -2.25 -7.23
N ARG A 215 -6.63 -3.39 -6.54
CA ARG A 215 -6.67 -3.44 -5.08
C ARG A 215 -5.47 -2.72 -4.49
N PRO A 216 -5.69 -1.70 -3.62
CA PRO A 216 -4.64 -0.88 -3.05
C PRO A 216 -3.91 -1.57 -1.90
N LEU A 217 -2.72 -1.10 -1.56
CA LEU A 217 -1.98 -1.54 -0.37
C LEU A 217 -2.68 -1.10 0.92
N ALA A 218 -3.21 0.13 0.96
CA ALA A 218 -3.94 0.65 2.11
C ALA A 218 -5.30 1.22 1.71
N LEU A 219 -6.26 1.17 2.64
CA LEU A 219 -7.54 1.84 2.58
C LEU A 219 -7.80 2.56 3.90
N TYR A 220 -8.38 3.76 3.83
CA TYR A 220 -8.71 4.57 4.98
C TYR A 220 -10.20 4.89 5.01
N TYR A 221 -10.80 4.75 6.19
CA TYR A 221 -12.19 5.12 6.39
C TYR A 221 -12.31 6.05 7.59
N PHE A 222 -13.02 7.16 7.42
CA PHE A 222 -13.29 8.14 8.47
C PHE A 222 -14.79 8.21 8.74
N GLY A 223 -15.20 7.72 9.89
CA GLY A 223 -16.57 7.70 10.38
C GLY A 223 -16.68 6.91 11.67
N TYR A 224 -17.66 7.22 12.51
CA TYR A 224 -17.82 6.60 13.83
C TYR A 224 -19.02 5.63 13.89
N ASP A 225 -19.84 5.57 12.84
CA ASP A 225 -20.91 4.58 12.76
C ASP A 225 -20.35 3.19 12.49
N LYS A 226 -20.57 2.28 13.43
CA LYS A 226 -20.01 0.91 13.36
C LYS A 226 -20.61 0.11 12.20
N ALA A 227 -21.89 0.30 11.89
CA ALA A 227 -22.54 -0.41 10.80
C ALA A 227 -22.00 0.04 9.44
N GLU A 228 -21.75 1.36 9.28
CA GLU A 228 -21.12 1.89 8.07
C GLU A 228 -19.65 1.47 7.94
N GLN A 229 -18.90 1.41 9.07
CA GLN A 229 -17.54 0.87 9.09
C GLN A 229 -17.53 -0.57 8.58
N ASP A 230 -18.33 -1.45 9.18
CA ASP A 230 -18.40 -2.87 8.81
C ASP A 230 -18.84 -3.02 7.36
N TYR A 231 -19.82 -2.22 6.91
CA TYR A 231 -20.27 -2.22 5.52
C TYR A 231 -19.15 -1.89 4.53
N VAL A 232 -18.33 -0.87 4.80
CA VAL A 232 -17.17 -0.52 3.96
C VAL A 232 -16.12 -1.63 3.98
N LEU A 233 -15.81 -2.19 5.15
CA LEU A 233 -14.81 -3.25 5.31
C LEU A 233 -15.23 -4.53 4.58
N ASP A 234 -16.51 -4.90 4.66
CA ASP A 234 -17.03 -6.12 4.03
C ASP A 234 -17.17 -6.00 2.49
N ASN A 235 -17.27 -4.76 1.97
CA ASN A 235 -17.51 -4.51 0.55
C ASN A 235 -16.30 -3.91 -0.19
N THR A 236 -15.12 -3.81 0.45
CA THR A 236 -13.87 -3.37 -0.17
C THR A 236 -12.75 -4.37 0.06
N HIS A 237 -11.70 -4.33 -0.78
CA HIS A 237 -10.56 -5.22 -0.64
C HIS A 237 -9.25 -4.45 -0.79
N SER A 238 -8.39 -4.50 0.24
CA SER A 238 -7.07 -3.85 0.28
C SER A 238 -6.07 -4.71 1.04
N GLY A 239 -4.80 -4.37 1.01
CA GLY A 239 -3.77 -5.00 1.84
C GLY A 239 -4.00 -4.78 3.34
N GLY A 240 -4.32 -3.56 3.72
CA GLY A 240 -4.65 -3.20 5.10
C GLY A 240 -5.61 -2.02 5.18
N VAL A 241 -6.22 -1.81 6.36
CA VAL A 241 -7.16 -0.71 6.61
C VAL A 241 -6.82 0.01 7.92
N SER A 242 -6.92 1.35 7.91
CA SER A 242 -7.01 2.12 9.14
C SER A 242 -8.35 2.86 9.21
N VAL A 243 -9.01 2.77 10.35
CA VAL A 243 -10.26 3.46 10.63
C VAL A 243 -9.99 4.67 11.50
N ASN A 244 -10.50 5.84 11.06
CA ASN A 244 -10.33 7.14 11.74
C ASN A 244 -8.87 7.58 11.94
N ASP A 245 -7.94 7.03 11.17
CA ASP A 245 -6.54 7.45 11.14
C ASP A 245 -5.91 7.13 9.78
N THR A 246 -4.66 7.56 9.57
CA THR A 246 -3.85 7.23 8.40
C THR A 246 -2.52 6.63 8.83
N LEU A 247 -1.94 5.75 7.99
CA LEU A 247 -0.61 5.15 8.16
C LEU A 247 -0.44 4.21 9.36
N MET A 248 -1.29 4.29 10.39
CA MET A 248 -1.06 3.63 11.68
C MET A 248 -1.07 2.11 11.63
N HIS A 249 -1.73 1.48 10.64
CA HIS A 249 -1.65 0.03 10.44
C HIS A 249 -0.26 -0.43 10.00
N LEU A 250 0.52 0.42 9.30
CA LEU A 250 1.92 0.17 8.99
C LEU A 250 2.82 0.23 10.23
N ALA A 251 2.50 1.12 11.18
CA ALA A 251 3.29 1.32 12.39
C ALA A 251 3.08 0.22 13.46
N GLN A 252 2.12 -0.68 13.26
CA GLN A 252 1.84 -1.79 14.18
C GLN A 252 2.66 -3.02 13.78
N GLU A 253 3.74 -3.30 14.49
CA GLU A 253 4.65 -4.41 14.17
C GLU A 253 4.04 -5.81 14.37
N ASP A 254 3.00 -5.93 15.16
CA ASP A 254 2.29 -7.19 15.46
C ASP A 254 1.09 -7.46 14.53
N MET A 255 0.78 -6.53 13.63
CA MET A 255 -0.22 -6.70 12.57
C MET A 255 0.43 -7.20 11.28
N PRO A 256 -0.23 -8.12 10.53
CA PRO A 256 0.27 -8.48 9.21
C PRO A 256 0.25 -7.26 8.29
N PHE A 257 1.34 -7.03 7.58
CA PHE A 257 1.44 -5.97 6.58
C PHE A 257 1.86 -6.55 5.23
N GLY A 258 1.09 -6.26 4.19
CA GLY A 258 1.35 -6.69 2.82
C GLY A 258 0.18 -6.38 1.89
N GLY A 259 0.47 -6.35 0.60
CA GLY A 259 -0.49 -6.04 -0.46
C GLY A 259 -1.28 -7.24 -0.96
N VAL A 260 -2.17 -6.98 -1.92
CA VAL A 260 -2.99 -7.99 -2.60
C VAL A 260 -3.15 -7.65 -4.08
N GLY A 261 -2.86 -8.58 -4.97
CA GLY A 261 -2.90 -8.36 -6.42
C GLY A 261 -1.82 -7.36 -6.86
N ASP A 262 -2.22 -6.24 -7.45
CA ASP A 262 -1.27 -5.24 -7.95
C ASP A 262 -0.53 -4.49 -6.84
N SER A 263 -1.02 -4.52 -5.60
CA SER A 263 -0.33 -3.93 -4.45
C SER A 263 0.66 -4.88 -3.77
N GLY A 264 0.72 -6.16 -4.15
CA GLY A 264 1.74 -7.08 -3.66
C GLY A 264 1.25 -8.48 -3.34
N MET A 265 2.13 -9.26 -2.68
CA MET A 265 1.83 -10.58 -2.15
C MET A 265 2.74 -10.91 -0.98
N GLY A 266 2.20 -11.68 -0.03
CA GLY A 266 2.88 -12.03 1.22
C GLY A 266 2.77 -10.94 2.27
N HIS A 267 3.36 -11.21 3.44
CA HIS A 267 3.39 -10.31 4.59
C HIS A 267 4.77 -10.37 5.24
N TYR A 268 5.23 -9.27 5.87
CA TYR A 268 6.56 -9.26 6.47
C TYR A 268 6.60 -8.75 7.92
N HIS A 269 5.45 -8.35 8.50
CA HIS A 269 5.38 -7.97 9.90
C HIS A 269 5.01 -9.13 10.83
N GLY A 270 5.45 -9.06 12.08
CA GLY A 270 5.03 -9.92 13.17
C GLY A 270 5.23 -11.40 12.92
N LYS A 271 4.28 -12.19 13.40
CA LYS A 271 4.28 -13.65 13.27
C LYS A 271 4.18 -14.12 11.82
N GLU A 272 3.38 -13.45 11.01
CA GLU A 272 3.19 -13.75 9.60
C GLU A 272 4.49 -13.54 8.82
N GLY A 273 5.24 -12.49 9.12
CA GLY A 273 6.57 -12.24 8.55
C GLY A 273 7.55 -13.35 8.92
N PHE A 274 7.60 -13.74 10.20
CA PHE A 274 8.43 -14.86 10.63
C PHE A 274 8.08 -16.15 9.87
N ILE A 275 6.79 -16.46 9.70
CA ILE A 275 6.33 -17.65 8.97
C ILE A 275 6.71 -17.55 7.49
N THR A 276 6.56 -16.37 6.87
CA THR A 276 6.87 -16.11 5.45
C THR A 276 8.34 -16.42 5.14
N PHE A 277 9.27 -16.01 6.01
CA PHE A 277 10.71 -16.27 5.83
C PHE A 277 11.18 -17.57 6.47
N SER A 278 10.26 -18.44 6.88
CA SER A 278 10.56 -19.71 7.52
C SER A 278 10.02 -20.88 6.71
N LYS A 279 10.73 -22.00 6.71
CA LYS A 279 10.25 -23.23 6.07
C LYS A 279 9.63 -24.16 7.12
N ALA A 280 8.32 -24.36 7.05
CA ALA A 280 7.65 -25.40 7.82
C ALA A 280 8.03 -26.77 7.29
N LYS A 281 8.78 -27.56 8.08
CA LYS A 281 9.20 -28.91 7.74
C LYS A 281 8.36 -29.93 8.50
N ALA A 282 7.52 -30.68 7.78
CA ALA A 282 6.77 -31.78 8.37
C ALA A 282 7.72 -32.94 8.69
N VAL A 283 7.65 -33.46 9.92
CA VAL A 283 8.43 -34.61 10.38
C VAL A 283 7.49 -35.67 10.93
N HIS A 284 7.36 -36.77 10.22
CA HIS A 284 6.66 -37.99 10.72
C HIS A 284 7.66 -38.95 11.31
N ARG A 285 7.47 -39.36 12.56
CA ARG A 285 8.25 -40.37 13.23
C ARG A 285 7.39 -41.61 13.49
N LYS A 286 7.66 -42.69 12.78
CA LYS A 286 6.99 -43.99 13.03
C LYS A 286 7.61 -44.66 14.25
N GLY A 287 6.80 -44.98 15.24
CA GLY A 287 7.22 -45.78 16.37
C GLY A 287 7.51 -47.24 16.03
N ARG A 288 8.08 -47.98 16.97
CA ARG A 288 8.40 -49.41 16.81
C ARG A 288 7.13 -50.27 16.55
N PHE A 289 6.01 -49.84 17.16
CA PHE A 289 4.69 -50.44 16.92
C PHE A 289 3.82 -49.46 16.15
N SER A 290 3.25 -49.91 15.05
CA SER A 290 2.43 -49.04 14.21
C SER A 290 1.37 -49.86 13.44
N THR A 291 0.15 -49.35 13.38
CA THR A 291 -0.93 -49.91 12.56
C THR A 291 -0.78 -49.58 11.06
N GLY A 292 0.21 -48.77 10.68
CA GLY A 292 0.46 -48.38 9.27
C GLY A 292 0.68 -49.57 8.33
N ASN A 293 1.08 -50.75 8.87
CA ASN A 293 1.21 -51.97 8.09
C ASN A 293 -0.11 -52.47 7.51
N LEU A 294 -1.25 -52.06 8.07
CA LEU A 294 -2.59 -52.37 7.54
C LEU A 294 -2.83 -51.75 6.15
N ALA A 295 -2.06 -50.72 5.82
CA ALA A 295 -2.11 -50.07 4.50
C ALA A 295 -1.19 -50.75 3.45
N TYR A 296 -0.40 -51.80 3.85
CA TYR A 296 0.52 -52.48 2.94
C TYR A 296 -0.19 -53.55 2.11
N PRO A 297 0.34 -53.90 0.91
CA PRO A 297 -0.16 -55.01 0.14
C PRO A 297 -0.01 -56.36 0.91
N PRO A 298 -0.84 -57.39 0.59
CA PRO A 298 -1.79 -57.43 -0.50
C PRO A 298 -3.07 -56.62 -0.18
N TYR A 299 -3.62 -56.02 -1.22
CA TYR A 299 -4.68 -55.01 -1.05
C TYR A 299 -6.10 -55.62 -0.99
N ASP A 300 -6.27 -56.83 -1.28
CA ASP A 300 -7.58 -57.54 -1.19
C ASP A 300 -7.76 -58.21 0.19
N ASN A 301 -7.90 -57.38 1.22
CA ASN A 301 -8.17 -57.85 2.57
C ASN A 301 -9.37 -57.13 3.20
N SER A 302 -10.01 -57.78 4.17
CA SER A 302 -11.22 -57.27 4.83
C SER A 302 -11.03 -55.97 5.55
N ILE A 303 -9.82 -55.71 6.09
CA ILE A 303 -9.48 -54.46 6.81
C ILE A 303 -9.52 -53.29 5.85
N ARG A 304 -8.97 -53.48 4.64
CA ARG A 304 -8.97 -52.39 3.64
C ARG A 304 -10.41 -52.13 3.12
N LYS A 305 -11.18 -53.16 2.88
CA LYS A 305 -12.62 -53.01 2.51
C LYS A 305 -13.35 -52.18 3.57
N MET A 306 -13.09 -52.41 4.84
CA MET A 306 -13.63 -51.68 5.95
C MET A 306 -13.13 -50.20 5.96
N ILE A 307 -11.82 -49.94 5.77
CA ILE A 307 -11.25 -48.60 5.68
C ILE A 307 -11.88 -47.82 4.51
N TYR A 308 -11.96 -48.42 3.34
CA TYR A 308 -12.63 -47.80 2.18
C TYR A 308 -14.07 -47.44 2.46
N THR A 309 -14.82 -48.30 3.15
CA THR A 309 -16.22 -48.07 3.46
C THR A 309 -16.43 -46.92 4.44
N PHE A 310 -15.51 -46.71 5.38
CA PHE A 310 -15.65 -45.71 6.44
C PHE A 310 -14.98 -44.37 6.15
N PHE A 311 -13.87 -44.33 5.38
CA PHE A 311 -13.04 -43.15 5.20
C PHE A 311 -13.01 -42.56 3.79
N ILE A 312 -13.46 -43.33 2.77
CA ILE A 312 -13.51 -42.88 1.39
C ILE A 312 -14.93 -43.05 0.88
N ARG A 313 -15.75 -42.07 1.18
CA ARG A 313 -17.10 -41.91 0.61
C ARG A 313 -17.07 -40.87 -0.47
#